data_2fd4b933a4c465fba163c70a7f3a2c7c
#
_entry.id   2fd4b933a4c465fba163c70a7f3a2c7c
#
_cell.length_a   1.000
_cell.length_b   1.000
_cell.length_c   1.000
_cell.angle_alpha   90.00
_cell.angle_beta   90.00
_cell.angle_gamma   90.00
#
_symmetry.space_group_name_H-M   'P 1'
#
loop_
_entity.id
_entity.type
_entity.pdbx_description
1 polymer ?
#
loop_
_entity_poly.entity_id
_entity_poly.type
_entity_poly.pdbx_seq_one_letter_code
_entity_poly.pdbx_strand_id
1 'polypeptide(L)'
;MKILCAEYNKAGETAIVPVGDDVLLRNNGDFYIPDFTQDVSCVPQFVVKICKLGKAVSERFASRYYDEIGIGIRFYADSLERTLETKGLPCIVASSFDSSAAISKMQKIGNRSLRYEMFVNEVSVFQSSMPELQVGIDRLIAMAGEMHTLKIGDYLYCGNAFRYRGIKAGDRIRVTLEEENVMQFAIR
;
A
#
# COMPACT_ATOMS: atom_id res chain seq x y z
N MET A 1 -14.45 0.48 -8.31
CA MET A 1 -13.29 1.06 -7.62
C MET A 1 -12.05 0.31 -8.09
N LYS A 2 -10.90 0.96 -8.19
CA LYS A 2 -9.62 0.28 -8.42
C LYS A 2 -8.60 0.73 -7.39
N ILE A 3 -7.61 -0.10 -7.18
CA ILE A 3 -6.46 0.21 -6.35
C ILE A 3 -5.27 0.47 -7.29
N LEU A 4 -4.61 1.59 -7.13
CA LEU A 4 -3.38 1.95 -7.84
C LEU A 4 -2.23 1.76 -6.87
N CYS A 5 -1.22 1.00 -7.23
CA CYS A 5 -0.09 0.69 -6.36
C CYS A 5 1.21 1.22 -6.98
N ALA A 6 1.94 2.04 -6.25
CA ALA A 6 3.30 2.40 -6.61
C ALA A 6 4.23 1.24 -6.21
N GLU A 7 4.88 0.65 -7.20
CA GLU A 7 5.87 -0.41 -7.02
C GLU A 7 7.26 0.13 -7.36
N TYR A 8 8.24 -0.17 -6.51
CA TYR A 8 9.61 0.28 -6.66
C TYR A 8 10.54 -0.88 -6.99
N ASN A 9 11.44 -0.66 -7.94
CA ASN A 9 12.54 -1.60 -8.15
C ASN A 9 13.74 -1.26 -7.24
N LYS A 10 14.78 -2.11 -7.28
CA LYS A 10 16.00 -1.93 -6.46
C LYS A 10 16.78 -0.64 -6.81
N ALA A 11 16.58 -0.09 -7.99
CA ALA A 11 17.19 1.17 -8.42
C ALA A 11 16.35 2.41 -8.03
N GLY A 12 15.18 2.20 -7.42
CA GLY A 12 14.28 3.28 -7.01
C GLY A 12 13.36 3.80 -8.14
N GLU A 13 13.35 3.13 -9.30
CA GLU A 13 12.39 3.45 -10.34
C GLU A 13 10.99 2.99 -9.93
N THR A 14 9.98 3.73 -10.35
CA THR A 14 8.61 3.57 -9.90
C THR A 14 7.69 3.27 -11.06
N ALA A 15 6.81 2.29 -10.89
CA ALA A 15 5.69 2.02 -11.77
C ALA A 15 4.37 2.06 -11.01
N ILE A 16 3.29 2.47 -11.68
CA ILE A 16 1.94 2.40 -11.10
C ILE A 16 1.21 1.20 -11.69
N VAL A 17 0.84 0.28 -10.80
CA VAL A 17 0.15 -0.96 -11.18
C VAL A 17 -1.29 -0.91 -10.67
N PRO A 18 -2.30 -1.04 -11.57
CA PRO A 18 -3.69 -1.15 -11.15
C PRO A 18 -3.99 -2.60 -10.73
N VAL A 19 -4.70 -2.74 -9.59
CA VAL A 19 -5.26 -4.00 -9.12
C VAL A 19 -6.75 -3.84 -8.83
N GLY A 20 -7.48 -4.93 -8.77
CA GLY A 20 -8.89 -4.96 -8.42
C GLY A 20 -9.15 -4.57 -6.96
N ASP A 21 -10.38 -4.34 -6.59
CA ASP A 21 -10.77 -4.05 -5.21
C ASP A 21 -11.00 -5.30 -4.35
N ASP A 22 -10.96 -6.46 -4.96
CA ASP A 22 -10.91 -7.78 -4.33
C ASP A 22 -9.65 -8.01 -3.48
N VAL A 23 -8.55 -7.31 -3.81
CA VAL A 23 -7.34 -7.34 -2.98
C VAL A 23 -7.53 -6.72 -1.59
N LEU A 24 -8.58 -5.91 -1.36
CA LEU A 24 -8.79 -5.25 -0.07
C LEU A 24 -9.26 -6.23 1.00
N LEU A 25 -8.50 -6.27 2.10
CA LEU A 25 -8.91 -6.93 3.34
C LEU A 25 -10.09 -6.15 3.95
N ARG A 26 -11.28 -6.78 3.94
CA ARG A 26 -12.51 -6.11 4.35
C ARG A 26 -12.61 -6.01 5.88
N ASN A 27 -13.10 -4.86 6.35
CA ASN A 27 -13.49 -4.62 7.74
C ASN A 27 -12.37 -4.78 8.79
N ASN A 28 -11.11 -4.52 8.42
CA ASN A 28 -9.96 -4.80 9.29
C ASN A 28 -9.99 -6.23 9.87
N GLY A 29 -10.48 -7.17 9.06
CA GLY A 29 -10.47 -8.58 9.41
C GLY A 29 -9.05 -9.13 9.52
N ASP A 30 -8.90 -10.31 10.13
CA ASP A 30 -7.63 -11.00 10.19
C ASP A 30 -7.13 -11.34 8.77
N PHE A 31 -5.81 -11.26 8.57
CA PHE A 31 -5.20 -11.71 7.33
C PHE A 31 -4.88 -13.20 7.41
N TYR A 32 -5.35 -13.96 6.46
CA TYR A 32 -5.08 -15.40 6.34
C TYR A 32 -3.96 -15.62 5.34
N ILE A 33 -2.89 -16.31 5.77
CA ILE A 33 -1.79 -16.69 4.88
C ILE A 33 -2.33 -17.66 3.85
N PRO A 34 -2.19 -17.36 2.53
CA PRO A 34 -2.72 -18.25 1.50
C PRO A 34 -1.96 -19.57 1.42
N ASP A 35 -2.67 -20.67 1.13
CA ASP A 35 -2.09 -22.01 1.01
C ASP A 35 -1.08 -22.16 -0.15
N PHE A 36 -1.13 -21.26 -1.13
CA PHE A 36 -0.22 -21.29 -2.29
C PHE A 36 1.16 -20.67 -2.02
N THR A 37 1.42 -20.17 -0.81
CA THR A 37 2.73 -19.63 -0.43
C THR A 37 3.16 -20.13 0.93
N GLN A 38 4.47 -20.33 1.10
CA GLN A 38 5.06 -20.77 2.37
C GLN A 38 5.56 -19.60 3.22
N ASP A 39 5.76 -18.45 2.60
CA ASP A 39 6.30 -17.25 3.24
C ASP A 39 5.62 -15.99 2.70
N VAL A 40 5.35 -15.09 3.61
CA VAL A 40 4.69 -13.82 3.33
C VAL A 40 5.52 -12.69 3.92
N SER A 41 5.58 -11.59 3.18
CA SER A 41 6.09 -10.32 3.67
C SER A 41 5.06 -9.22 3.51
N CYS A 42 5.28 -8.08 4.15
CA CYS A 42 4.39 -6.94 4.00
C CYS A 42 5.14 -5.61 3.86
N VAL A 43 4.47 -4.65 3.24
CA VAL A 43 4.96 -3.29 3.00
C VAL A 43 3.94 -2.30 3.57
N PRO A 44 4.26 -1.63 4.69
CA PRO A 44 3.45 -0.54 5.20
C PRO A 44 3.71 0.73 4.38
N GLN A 45 2.65 1.50 4.09
CA GLN A 45 2.76 2.66 3.22
C GLN A 45 1.60 3.63 3.39
N PHE A 46 1.80 4.89 3.02
CA PHE A 46 0.69 5.83 2.90
C PHE A 46 -0.25 5.44 1.77
N VAL A 47 -1.53 5.71 1.98
CA VAL A 47 -2.59 5.53 0.98
C VAL A 47 -3.39 6.81 0.91
N VAL A 48 -3.64 7.31 -0.30
CA VAL A 48 -4.54 8.44 -0.51
C VAL A 48 -5.78 8.01 -1.29
N LYS A 49 -6.90 8.67 -1.01
CA LYS A 49 -8.17 8.43 -1.69
C LYS A 49 -8.42 9.49 -2.74
N ILE A 50 -8.74 9.05 -3.94
CA ILE A 50 -9.04 9.94 -5.05
C ILE A 50 -10.42 10.58 -4.84
N CYS A 51 -10.47 11.91 -4.83
CA CYS A 51 -11.68 12.70 -4.62
C CYS A 51 -12.20 13.38 -5.90
N LYS A 52 -11.48 13.27 -7.02
CA LYS A 52 -11.83 13.94 -8.28
C LYS A 52 -11.54 13.07 -9.50
N LEU A 53 -12.44 13.10 -10.47
CA LEU A 53 -12.25 12.49 -11.79
C LEU A 53 -11.12 13.21 -12.55
N GLY A 54 -10.16 12.46 -13.13
CA GLY A 54 -9.08 13.04 -13.92
C GLY A 54 -8.35 12.05 -14.82
N LYS A 55 -7.75 12.58 -15.86
CA LYS A 55 -6.86 11.89 -16.81
C LYS A 55 -5.76 12.87 -17.20
N ALA A 56 -4.54 12.38 -17.41
CA ALA A 56 -3.37 13.20 -17.75
C ALA A 56 -3.18 14.39 -16.78
N VAL A 57 -3.24 14.08 -15.48
CA VAL A 57 -3.17 15.08 -14.40
C VAL A 57 -1.75 15.61 -14.31
N SER A 58 -1.57 16.92 -14.47
CA SER A 58 -0.28 17.57 -14.26
C SER A 58 0.05 17.59 -12.76
N GLU A 59 1.30 17.31 -12.41
CA GLU A 59 1.81 17.25 -11.04
C GLU A 59 1.48 18.52 -10.23
N ARG A 60 1.62 19.72 -10.83
CA ARG A 60 1.30 21.01 -10.20
C ARG A 60 -0.16 21.13 -9.74
N PHE A 61 -1.07 20.28 -10.23
CA PHE A 61 -2.49 20.27 -9.87
C PHE A 61 -2.92 19.01 -9.14
N ALA A 62 -2.00 18.09 -8.91
CA ALA A 62 -2.29 16.75 -8.37
C ALA A 62 -2.91 16.81 -6.97
N SER A 63 -2.51 17.78 -6.13
CA SER A 63 -3.07 17.97 -4.78
C SER A 63 -4.59 18.23 -4.75
N ARG A 64 -5.22 18.54 -5.90
CA ARG A 64 -6.67 18.70 -6.01
C ARG A 64 -7.42 17.39 -6.23
N TYR A 65 -6.71 16.27 -6.36
CA TYR A 65 -7.27 14.96 -6.72
C TYR A 65 -7.36 14.00 -5.57
N TYR A 66 -6.83 14.36 -4.41
CA TYR A 66 -6.93 13.58 -3.18
C TYR A 66 -7.10 14.50 -1.98
N ASP A 67 -7.86 14.08 -0.98
CA ASP A 67 -8.16 14.88 0.21
C ASP A 67 -8.22 14.05 1.50
N GLU A 68 -8.11 12.73 1.37
CA GLU A 68 -8.03 11.81 2.50
C GLU A 68 -6.77 10.95 2.39
N ILE A 69 -6.18 10.64 3.56
CA ILE A 69 -4.99 9.83 3.72
C ILE A 69 -5.20 8.81 4.82
N GLY A 70 -4.58 7.67 4.67
CA GLY A 70 -4.51 6.60 5.66
C GLY A 70 -3.24 5.79 5.47
N ILE A 71 -3.14 4.69 6.21
CA ILE A 71 -2.05 3.75 6.07
C ILE A 71 -2.59 2.46 5.47
N GLY A 72 -1.86 1.91 4.51
CA GLY A 72 -2.12 0.61 3.94
C GLY A 72 -0.98 -0.36 4.22
N ILE A 73 -1.29 -1.64 4.19
CA ILE A 73 -0.30 -2.72 4.19
C ILE A 73 -0.56 -3.57 2.96
N ARG A 74 0.47 -3.77 2.13
CA ARG A 74 0.44 -4.72 1.03
C ARG A 74 1.16 -5.99 1.44
N PHE A 75 0.54 -7.15 1.18
CA PHE A 75 1.12 -8.46 1.41
C PHE A 75 1.67 -9.05 0.11
N TYR A 76 2.77 -9.76 0.22
CA TYR A 76 3.48 -10.40 -0.88
C TYR A 76 3.73 -11.86 -0.55
N ALA A 77 3.36 -12.74 -1.47
CA ALA A 77 3.64 -14.16 -1.41
C ALA A 77 5.08 -14.40 -1.91
N ASP A 78 6.07 -14.34 -1.00
CA ASP A 78 7.48 -14.30 -1.35
C ASP A 78 7.96 -15.55 -2.12
N SER A 79 7.48 -16.75 -1.80
CA SER A 79 7.83 -17.97 -2.53
C SER A 79 7.25 -18.00 -3.94
N LEU A 80 6.01 -17.50 -4.11
CA LEU A 80 5.41 -17.35 -5.43
C LEU A 80 6.15 -16.29 -6.25
N GLU A 81 6.50 -15.15 -5.66
CA GLU A 81 7.25 -14.09 -6.33
C GLU A 81 8.57 -14.62 -6.90
N ARG A 82 9.38 -15.33 -6.08
CA ARG A 82 10.62 -15.96 -6.55
C ARG A 82 10.40 -16.96 -7.69
N THR A 83 9.33 -17.73 -7.60
CA THR A 83 8.97 -18.70 -8.66
C THR A 83 8.62 -17.99 -9.96
N LEU A 84 7.82 -16.93 -9.90
CA LEU A 84 7.44 -16.11 -11.07
C LEU A 84 8.66 -15.45 -11.70
N GLU A 85 9.52 -14.84 -10.86
CA GLU A 85 10.77 -14.18 -11.30
C GLU A 85 11.68 -15.18 -12.05
N THR A 86 11.88 -16.38 -11.50
CA THR A 86 12.70 -17.43 -12.14
C THR A 86 12.13 -17.86 -13.50
N LYS A 87 10.80 -17.83 -13.65
CA LYS A 87 10.11 -18.21 -14.88
C LYS A 87 9.94 -17.04 -15.86
N GLY A 88 10.38 -15.83 -15.52
CA GLY A 88 10.15 -14.62 -16.32
C GLY A 88 8.68 -14.21 -16.42
N LEU A 89 7.86 -14.57 -15.43
CA LEU A 89 6.43 -14.25 -15.38
C LEU A 89 6.20 -12.97 -14.55
N PRO A 90 5.05 -12.27 -14.75
CA PRO A 90 4.75 -11.04 -14.03
C PRO A 90 4.68 -11.24 -12.51
N CYS A 91 5.60 -10.64 -11.75
CA CYS A 91 5.68 -10.79 -10.29
C CYS A 91 4.52 -10.15 -9.55
N ILE A 92 3.77 -9.23 -10.19
CA ILE A 92 2.61 -8.59 -9.58
C ILE A 92 1.54 -9.58 -9.10
N VAL A 93 1.47 -10.76 -9.72
CA VAL A 93 0.57 -11.85 -9.31
C VAL A 93 0.79 -12.23 -7.84
N ALA A 94 2.03 -12.14 -7.35
CA ALA A 94 2.38 -12.48 -5.97
C ALA A 94 1.91 -11.43 -4.93
N SER A 95 1.32 -10.32 -5.35
CA SER A 95 0.79 -9.26 -4.47
C SER A 95 -0.60 -8.76 -4.88
N SER A 96 -1.26 -9.43 -5.83
CA SER A 96 -2.62 -9.09 -6.30
C SER A 96 -3.62 -10.23 -6.10
N PHE A 97 -3.49 -10.96 -5.01
CA PHE A 97 -4.46 -11.97 -4.59
C PHE A 97 -5.47 -11.39 -3.60
N ASP A 98 -6.58 -12.07 -3.40
CA ASP A 98 -7.66 -11.66 -2.50
C ASP A 98 -7.13 -11.33 -1.10
N SER A 99 -7.56 -10.20 -0.56
CA SER A 99 -7.16 -9.70 0.76
C SER A 99 -5.67 -9.36 0.91
N SER A 100 -4.91 -9.23 -0.18
CA SER A 100 -3.48 -8.88 -0.16
C SER A 100 -3.19 -7.42 0.18
N ALA A 101 -4.20 -6.59 0.45
CA ALA A 101 -4.04 -5.18 0.83
C ALA A 101 -4.96 -4.81 1.99
N ALA A 102 -4.39 -4.43 3.12
CA ALA A 102 -5.14 -3.82 4.22
C ALA A 102 -5.13 -2.30 4.09
N ILE A 103 -6.17 -1.64 4.60
CA ILE A 103 -6.28 -0.19 4.61
C ILE A 103 -6.88 0.28 5.94
N SER A 104 -6.30 1.31 6.55
CA SER A 104 -6.80 1.94 7.76
C SER A 104 -8.03 2.81 7.49
N LYS A 105 -8.67 3.27 8.54
CA LYS A 105 -9.60 4.39 8.44
C LYS A 105 -8.89 5.58 7.80
N MET A 106 -9.55 6.18 6.80
CA MET A 106 -9.04 7.38 6.12
C MET A 106 -9.39 8.62 6.93
N GLN A 107 -8.49 9.60 6.94
CA GLN A 107 -8.69 10.90 7.57
C GLN A 107 -8.39 12.03 6.58
N LYS A 108 -8.96 13.21 6.80
CA LYS A 108 -8.65 14.38 5.96
C LYS A 108 -7.19 14.77 6.10
N ILE A 109 -6.56 15.07 4.96
CA ILE A 109 -5.19 15.58 4.95
C ILE A 109 -5.22 17.01 5.48
N GLY A 110 -4.53 17.24 6.59
CA GLY A 110 -4.25 18.60 7.12
C GLY A 110 -2.92 19.13 6.60
N ASN A 111 -2.52 20.31 7.12
CA ASN A 111 -1.21 20.90 6.81
C ASN A 111 -0.04 20.28 7.59
N ARG A 112 -0.17 19.02 8.04
CA ARG A 112 0.82 18.35 8.87
C ARG A 112 1.64 17.37 8.04
N SER A 113 2.92 17.28 8.36
CA SER A 113 3.75 16.15 7.96
C SER A 113 3.36 14.94 8.80
N LEU A 114 2.56 14.04 8.24
CA LEU A 114 2.09 12.85 8.95
C LEU A 114 3.22 11.83 9.11
N ARG A 115 3.22 11.17 10.27
CA ARG A 115 4.16 10.09 10.62
C ARG A 115 3.38 8.85 11.03
N TYR A 116 3.83 7.69 10.59
CA TYR A 116 3.25 6.41 11.00
C TYR A 116 4.32 5.45 11.51
N GLU A 117 3.88 4.50 12.31
CA GLU A 117 4.72 3.45 12.86
C GLU A 117 3.99 2.11 12.81
N MET A 118 4.71 1.06 12.39
CA MET A 118 4.20 -0.31 12.32
C MET A 118 4.85 -1.16 13.40
N PHE A 119 4.01 -1.93 14.08
CA PHE A 119 4.40 -2.88 15.12
C PHE A 119 4.01 -4.30 14.70
N VAL A 120 4.88 -5.24 15.03
CA VAL A 120 4.58 -6.68 14.97
C VAL A 120 4.80 -7.24 16.36
N ASN A 121 3.76 -7.87 16.95
CA ASN A 121 3.77 -8.37 18.32
C ASN A 121 4.24 -7.31 19.35
N GLU A 122 3.71 -6.09 19.21
CA GLU A 122 4.04 -4.89 20.02
C GLU A 122 5.50 -4.40 19.91
N VAL A 123 6.31 -4.99 19.04
CA VAL A 123 7.66 -4.50 18.72
C VAL A 123 7.58 -3.57 17.52
N SER A 124 8.11 -2.35 17.64
CA SER A 124 8.24 -1.42 16.53
C SER A 124 9.21 -1.99 15.49
N VAL A 125 8.74 -2.15 14.26
CA VAL A 125 9.54 -2.73 13.17
C VAL A 125 9.82 -1.73 12.05
N PHE A 126 9.02 -0.67 11.96
CA PHE A 126 9.19 0.35 10.94
C PHE A 126 8.46 1.65 11.29
N GLN A 127 9.08 2.78 10.97
CA GLN A 127 8.47 4.11 11.02
C GLN A 127 8.82 4.91 9.77
N SER A 128 7.93 5.79 9.34
CA SER A 128 8.16 6.69 8.22
C SER A 128 7.25 7.92 8.31
N SER A 129 7.57 8.94 7.55
CA SER A 129 6.80 10.18 7.47
C SER A 129 6.56 10.59 6.02
N MET A 130 5.57 11.48 5.77
CA MET A 130 5.28 11.94 4.41
C MET A 130 6.48 12.57 3.69
N PRO A 131 7.35 13.38 4.34
CA PRO A 131 8.55 13.91 3.69
C PRO A 131 9.58 12.86 3.28
N GLU A 132 9.52 11.66 3.86
CA GLU A 132 10.43 10.54 3.56
C GLU A 132 9.94 9.64 2.43
N LEU A 133 8.79 9.97 1.81
CA LEU A 133 8.33 9.25 0.64
C LEU A 133 9.37 9.33 -0.49
N GLN A 134 9.72 8.18 -1.06
CA GLN A 134 10.68 8.08 -2.16
C GLN A 134 10.21 8.87 -3.39
N VAL A 135 8.91 8.85 -3.66
CA VAL A 135 8.25 9.68 -4.66
C VAL A 135 7.06 10.37 -3.99
N GLY A 136 7.00 11.69 -4.11
CA GLY A 136 5.92 12.49 -3.53
C GLY A 136 4.55 12.13 -4.11
N ILE A 137 3.50 12.29 -3.28
CA ILE A 137 2.12 11.91 -3.64
C ILE A 137 1.67 12.60 -4.94
N ASP A 138 1.97 13.89 -5.12
CA ASP A 138 1.58 14.64 -6.32
C ASP A 138 2.20 14.05 -7.58
N ARG A 139 3.47 13.62 -7.51
CA ARG A 139 4.13 12.94 -8.63
C ARG A 139 3.50 11.58 -8.90
N LEU A 140 3.17 10.80 -7.88
CA LEU A 140 2.49 9.51 -8.03
C LEU A 140 1.10 9.67 -8.66
N ILE A 141 0.34 10.70 -8.29
CA ILE A 141 -0.94 11.05 -8.90
C ILE A 141 -0.78 11.39 -10.38
N ALA A 142 0.24 12.17 -10.73
CA ALA A 142 0.53 12.51 -12.12
C ALA A 142 0.86 11.26 -12.94
N MET A 143 1.77 10.40 -12.45
CA MET A 143 2.13 9.13 -13.09
C MET A 143 0.91 8.22 -13.27
N ALA A 144 0.10 8.07 -12.25
CA ALA A 144 -1.14 7.29 -12.32
C ALA A 144 -2.11 7.88 -13.36
N GLY A 145 -2.23 9.21 -13.42
CA GLY A 145 -3.10 9.93 -14.34
C GLY A 145 -2.67 9.84 -15.81
N GLU A 146 -1.40 9.64 -16.09
CA GLU A 146 -0.89 9.43 -17.46
C GLU A 146 -1.48 8.15 -18.09
N MET A 147 -1.48 7.06 -17.33
CA MET A 147 -1.90 5.74 -17.82
C MET A 147 -3.38 5.45 -17.54
N HIS A 148 -3.90 5.90 -16.41
CA HIS A 148 -5.21 5.54 -15.90
C HIS A 148 -6.11 6.76 -15.73
N THR A 149 -7.41 6.61 -16.04
CA THR A 149 -8.41 7.58 -15.58
C THR A 149 -8.61 7.40 -14.08
N LEU A 150 -8.27 8.42 -13.30
CA LEU A 150 -8.55 8.47 -11.87
C LEU A 150 -10.05 8.66 -11.65
N LYS A 151 -10.66 7.85 -10.79
CA LYS A 151 -12.10 7.96 -10.45
C LYS A 151 -12.25 8.24 -8.97
N ILE A 152 -13.30 8.98 -8.62
CA ILE A 152 -13.66 9.22 -7.22
C ILE A 152 -13.84 7.88 -6.50
N GLY A 153 -13.19 7.73 -5.35
CA GLY A 153 -13.18 6.52 -4.55
C GLY A 153 -12.08 5.51 -4.91
N ASP A 154 -11.27 5.73 -5.96
CA ASP A 154 -10.05 4.95 -6.17
C ASP A 154 -9.06 5.23 -5.04
N TYR A 155 -8.21 4.26 -4.72
CA TYR A 155 -7.10 4.42 -3.78
C TYR A 155 -5.77 4.38 -4.51
N LEU A 156 -4.81 5.19 -4.03
CA LEU A 156 -3.41 5.12 -4.45
C LEU A 156 -2.55 4.73 -3.25
N TYR A 157 -1.96 3.58 -3.30
CA TYR A 157 -0.93 3.08 -2.40
C TYR A 157 0.42 3.65 -2.85
N CYS A 158 1.06 4.45 -1.99
CA CYS A 158 2.25 5.22 -2.35
C CYS A 158 3.55 4.42 -2.44
N GLY A 159 3.51 3.14 -2.06
CA GLY A 159 4.68 2.28 -2.04
C GLY A 159 5.65 2.60 -0.89
N ASN A 160 6.61 1.71 -0.69
CA ASN A 160 7.71 1.87 0.25
C ASN A 160 8.84 0.92 -0.13
N ALA A 161 10.09 1.35 0.04
CA ALA A 161 11.26 0.48 -0.15
C ALA A 161 11.43 -0.55 0.97
N PHE A 162 10.88 -0.28 2.16
CA PHE A 162 10.92 -1.21 3.29
C PHE A 162 9.93 -2.35 3.07
N ARG A 163 10.40 -3.58 3.31
CA ARG A 163 9.59 -4.80 3.26
C ARG A 163 9.89 -5.67 4.47
N TYR A 164 8.91 -5.80 5.36
CA TYR A 164 9.02 -6.66 6.53
C TYR A 164 8.77 -8.11 6.13
N ARG A 165 9.74 -9.00 6.44
CA ARG A 165 9.71 -10.42 6.06
C ARG A 165 9.51 -11.32 7.27
N GLY A 166 9.02 -12.54 7.00
CA GLY A 166 8.89 -13.56 8.03
C GLY A 166 7.66 -13.42 8.91
N ILE A 167 6.57 -12.87 8.37
CA ILE A 167 5.24 -12.88 8.99
C ILE A 167 4.78 -14.33 9.16
N LYS A 168 4.22 -14.63 10.32
CA LYS A 168 3.75 -15.98 10.70
C LYS A 168 2.32 -15.94 11.22
N ALA A 169 1.62 -17.05 11.06
CA ALA A 169 0.34 -17.25 11.75
C ALA A 169 0.53 -17.09 13.27
N GLY A 170 -0.35 -16.35 13.90
CA GLY A 170 -0.27 -15.94 15.31
C GLY A 170 0.31 -14.55 15.53
N ASP A 171 1.01 -13.96 14.56
CA ASP A 171 1.48 -12.59 14.67
C ASP A 171 0.32 -11.58 14.73
N ARG A 172 0.55 -10.45 15.38
CA ARG A 172 -0.37 -9.32 15.41
C ARG A 172 0.31 -8.10 14.81
N ILE A 173 -0.35 -7.50 13.83
CA ILE A 173 0.09 -6.24 13.24
C ILE A 173 -0.74 -5.11 13.82
N ARG A 174 -0.06 -4.04 14.25
CA ARG A 174 -0.66 -2.78 14.67
C ARG A 174 0.05 -1.64 13.95
N VAL A 175 -0.73 -0.66 13.52
CA VAL A 175 -0.18 0.56 12.89
C VAL A 175 -0.78 1.77 13.56
N THR A 176 0.08 2.73 13.90
CA THR A 176 -0.32 4.04 14.40
C THR A 176 -0.06 5.12 13.35
N LEU A 177 -0.91 6.14 13.31
CA LEU A 177 -0.74 7.36 12.54
C LEU A 177 -0.86 8.52 13.53
N GLU A 178 0.20 9.35 13.64
CA GLU A 178 0.29 10.41 14.66
C GLU A 178 -0.01 9.86 16.09
N GLU A 179 0.56 8.70 16.43
CA GLU A 179 0.38 7.98 17.70
C GLU A 179 -1.01 7.35 17.91
N GLU A 180 -2.01 7.66 17.08
CA GLU A 180 -3.32 7.02 17.16
C GLU A 180 -3.31 5.65 16.48
N ASN A 181 -3.89 4.63 17.12
CA ASN A 181 -4.05 3.31 16.53
C ASN A 181 -5.10 3.38 15.39
N VAL A 182 -4.63 3.23 14.15
CA VAL A 182 -5.47 3.32 12.95
C VAL A 182 -5.76 1.97 12.31
N MET A 183 -5.00 0.94 12.66
CA MET A 183 -5.16 -0.41 12.12
C MET A 183 -4.60 -1.45 13.10
N GLN A 184 -5.35 -2.53 13.31
CA GLN A 184 -4.89 -3.69 14.07
C GLN A 184 -5.62 -4.94 13.62
N PHE A 185 -4.88 -6.03 13.37
CA PHE A 185 -5.43 -7.34 13.01
C PHE A 185 -4.42 -8.46 13.31
N ALA A 186 -4.91 -9.70 13.32
CA ALA A 186 -4.07 -10.88 13.48
C ALA A 186 -3.73 -11.51 12.11
N ILE A 187 -2.61 -12.21 12.09
CA ILE A 187 -2.20 -13.10 11.00
C ILE A 187 -2.68 -14.52 11.35
N ARG A 188 -3.37 -15.18 10.44
CA ARG A 188 -3.95 -16.52 10.62
C ARG A 188 -3.36 -17.52 9.64
#